data_f157bc90d892c9339096124a3d531756
#
_entry.id   f157bc90d892c9339096124a3d531756
#
_cell.length_a   1.000
_cell.length_b   1.000
_cell.length_c   1.000
_cell.angle_alpha   90.00
_cell.angle_beta   90.00
_cell.angle_gamma   90.00
#
_symmetry.space_group_name_H-M   'P 1'
#
loop_
_entity.id
_entity.type
_entity.pdbx_description
1 polymer ?
#
loop_
_entity_poly.entity_id
_entity_poly.type
_entity_poly.pdbx_seq_one_letter_code
_entity_poly.pdbx_strand_id
1 'polypeptide(L)'
;MKTLIVINNLGCGGAQKSLISLLNELTVQQIEIDLLILNQKDVFFDQIPAWINQLGPVAEISAMHSSFGEGFKTIGSKAVCLKMLLAKCLYKISKNPQYDTVQNLWNVWKRFVPMQSKKYDLAISYVDGFSNYYVMDKVV
;
A
#
# COMPACT_ATOMS: atom_id res chain seq x y z
N MET A 1 -19.70 5.87 9.65
CA MET A 1 -19.18 5.30 8.37
C MET A 1 -17.71 5.06 8.54
N LYS A 2 -17.28 3.84 8.25
CA LYS A 2 -15.89 3.42 8.39
C LYS A 2 -15.21 3.42 7.02
N THR A 3 -14.24 4.29 6.85
CA THR A 3 -13.57 4.54 5.56
C THR A 3 -12.11 4.08 5.60
N LEU A 4 -11.69 3.36 4.57
CA LEU A 4 -10.28 3.07 4.32
C LEU A 4 -9.76 3.98 3.21
N ILE A 5 -8.69 4.70 3.47
CA ILE A 5 -7.93 5.41 2.44
C ILE A 5 -6.61 4.67 2.22
N VAL A 6 -6.32 4.35 0.97
CA VAL A 6 -5.10 3.64 0.58
C VAL A 6 -4.25 4.52 -0.31
N ILE A 7 -2.98 4.69 0.06
CA ILE A 7 -2.00 5.42 -0.73
C ILE A 7 -0.69 4.62 -0.84
N ASN A 8 0.03 4.77 -1.93
CA ASN A 8 1.28 4.04 -2.15
C ASN A 8 2.37 4.48 -1.17
N ASN A 9 2.61 5.77 -1.04
CA ASN A 9 3.60 6.38 -0.14
C ASN A 9 3.21 7.83 0.16
N LEU A 10 3.90 8.46 1.11
CA LEU A 10 3.76 9.88 1.47
C LEU A 10 5.01 10.70 1.13
N GLY A 11 5.64 10.43 -0.02
CA GLY A 11 6.77 11.18 -0.54
C GLY A 11 6.41 12.59 -1.01
N CYS A 12 7.40 13.33 -1.51
CA CYS A 12 7.23 14.69 -2.02
C CYS A 12 6.41 14.71 -3.31
N GLY A 13 5.10 14.93 -3.20
CA GLY A 13 4.20 15.04 -4.35
C GLY A 13 2.93 15.82 -4.06
N GLY A 14 2.31 16.35 -5.12
CA GLY A 14 1.08 17.14 -5.01
C GLY A 14 -0.10 16.34 -4.47
N ALA A 15 -0.23 15.08 -4.87
CA ALA A 15 -1.29 14.20 -4.40
C ALA A 15 -1.13 13.87 -2.91
N GLN A 16 0.08 13.63 -2.42
CA GLN A 16 0.38 13.38 -1.02
C GLN A 16 0.06 14.60 -0.15
N LYS A 17 0.49 15.79 -0.60
CA LYS A 17 0.15 17.04 0.07
C LYS A 17 -1.35 17.31 0.08
N SER A 18 -2.04 17.02 -1.03
CA SER A 18 -3.50 17.14 -1.14
C SER A 18 -4.21 16.20 -0.17
N LEU A 19 -3.74 14.96 -0.01
CA LEU A 19 -4.28 14.02 0.98
C LEU A 19 -4.14 14.58 2.40
N ILE A 20 -2.97 15.06 2.78
CA ILE A 20 -2.74 15.64 4.12
C ILE A 20 -3.67 16.83 4.36
N SER A 21 -3.82 17.72 3.37
CA SER A 21 -4.75 18.85 3.48
C SER A 21 -6.19 18.38 3.66
N LEU A 22 -6.64 17.39 2.87
CA LEU A 22 -7.96 16.79 3.00
C LEU A 22 -8.19 16.19 4.40
N LEU A 23 -7.22 15.42 4.91
CA LEU A 23 -7.34 14.82 6.24
C LEU A 23 -7.42 15.86 7.37
N ASN A 24 -6.72 16.98 7.22
CA ASN A 24 -6.81 18.09 8.18
C ASN A 24 -8.16 18.80 8.13
N GLU A 25 -8.77 18.96 6.96
CA GLU A 25 -10.11 19.57 6.81
C GLU A 25 -11.23 18.65 7.33
N LEU A 26 -11.04 17.33 7.27
CA LEU A 26 -12.06 16.36 7.71
C LEU A 26 -12.15 16.20 9.25
N THR A 27 -11.37 16.93 10.03
CA THR A 27 -11.29 16.78 11.51
C THR A 27 -12.63 16.97 12.23
N VAL A 28 -13.61 17.61 11.63
CA VAL A 28 -14.92 17.94 12.24
C VAL A 28 -15.99 16.90 11.90
N GLN A 29 -15.72 15.99 10.99
CA GLN A 29 -16.68 15.01 10.50
C GLN A 29 -16.65 13.73 11.36
N GLN A 30 -17.82 13.19 11.71
CA GLN A 30 -17.97 11.90 12.43
C GLN A 30 -17.64 10.69 11.52
N ILE A 31 -16.52 10.75 10.82
CA ILE A 31 -16.07 9.70 9.92
C ILE A 31 -14.86 8.99 10.56
N GLU A 32 -14.95 7.69 10.75
CA GLU A 32 -13.81 6.87 11.17
C GLU A 32 -12.94 6.58 9.93
N ILE A 33 -11.71 7.09 9.93
CA ILE A 33 -10.77 6.90 8.82
C ILE A 33 -9.59 6.06 9.27
N ASP A 34 -9.41 4.93 8.59
CA ASP A 34 -8.17 4.15 8.59
C ASP A 34 -7.33 4.57 7.35
N LEU A 35 -6.08 4.98 7.57
CA LEU A 35 -5.14 5.30 6.49
C LEU A 35 -4.12 4.18 6.34
N LEU A 36 -4.11 3.53 5.18
CA LEU A 36 -3.14 2.51 4.81
C LEU A 36 -2.11 3.08 3.84
N ILE A 37 -0.86 3.13 4.28
CA ILE A 37 0.29 3.51 3.47
C ILE A 37 1.00 2.21 3.08
N LEU A 38 0.99 1.89 1.78
CA LEU A 38 1.47 0.59 1.30
C LEU A 38 2.98 0.41 1.42
N ASN A 39 3.74 1.50 1.31
CA ASN A 39 5.19 1.51 1.39
C ASN A 39 5.69 2.21 2.66
N GLN A 40 6.97 2.49 2.77
CA GLN A 40 7.60 3.04 3.98
C GLN A 40 7.18 4.48 4.30
N LYS A 41 7.51 4.91 5.53
CA LYS A 41 7.38 6.28 6.02
C LYS A 41 8.17 7.25 5.14
N ASP A 42 7.51 8.31 4.74
CA ASP A 42 8.03 9.36 3.88
C ASP A 42 7.84 10.75 4.50
N VAL A 43 8.21 11.79 3.76
CA VAL A 43 8.31 13.20 4.18
C VAL A 43 7.07 13.73 4.91
N PHE A 44 5.87 13.33 4.50
CA PHE A 44 4.61 13.83 5.08
C PHE A 44 4.04 12.96 6.21
N PHE A 45 4.75 11.94 6.64
CA PHE A 45 4.25 11.02 7.67
C PHE A 45 3.90 11.72 8.98
N ASP A 46 4.76 12.65 9.42
CA ASP A 46 4.58 13.37 10.68
C ASP A 46 3.49 14.47 10.61
N GLN A 47 2.95 14.73 9.42
CA GLN A 47 1.87 15.68 9.20
C GLN A 47 0.48 15.03 9.19
N ILE A 48 0.39 13.71 9.37
CA ILE A 48 -0.88 13.01 9.48
C ILE A 48 -1.56 13.42 10.79
N PRO A 49 -2.82 13.88 10.76
CA PRO A 49 -3.56 14.23 11.98
C PRO A 49 -3.61 13.07 12.98
N ALA A 50 -3.44 13.38 14.27
CA ALA A 50 -3.39 12.36 15.34
C ALA A 50 -4.67 11.53 15.49
N TRP A 51 -5.81 12.01 15.01
CA TRP A 51 -7.08 11.30 15.05
C TRP A 51 -7.22 10.22 13.97
N ILE A 52 -6.36 10.23 12.94
CA ILE A 52 -6.34 9.21 11.89
C ILE A 52 -5.73 7.93 12.42
N ASN A 53 -6.45 6.83 12.27
CA ASN A 53 -5.89 5.52 12.58
C ASN A 53 -4.96 5.05 11.46
N GLN A 54 -3.66 5.10 11.72
CA GLN A 54 -2.65 4.71 10.73
C GLN A 54 -2.45 3.19 10.78
N LEU A 55 -2.70 2.54 9.66
CA LEU A 55 -2.36 1.14 9.47
C LEU A 55 -0.89 1.03 9.02
N GLY A 56 -0.17 0.07 9.59
CA GLY A 56 1.22 -0.17 9.21
C GLY A 56 1.37 -0.59 7.75
N PRO A 57 2.58 -0.45 7.18
CA PRO A 57 2.84 -0.84 5.81
C PRO A 57 2.60 -2.34 5.58
N VAL A 58 2.20 -2.70 4.38
CA VAL A 58 2.06 -4.10 3.97
C VAL A 58 3.46 -4.64 3.66
N ALA A 59 3.94 -5.56 4.50
CA ALA A 59 5.32 -6.05 4.46
C ALA A 59 5.69 -6.63 3.08
N GLU A 60 4.76 -7.34 2.44
CA GLU A 60 4.96 -7.92 1.11
C GLU A 60 5.11 -6.83 0.03
N ILE A 61 4.39 -5.72 0.13
CA ILE A 61 4.49 -4.60 -0.82
C ILE A 61 5.78 -3.81 -0.57
N SER A 62 6.12 -3.56 0.69
CA SER A 62 7.40 -2.93 1.05
C SER A 62 8.59 -3.75 0.55
N ALA A 63 8.52 -5.09 0.66
CA ALA A 63 9.54 -6.01 0.14
C ALA A 63 9.71 -5.94 -1.38
N MET A 64 8.65 -5.65 -2.11
CA MET A 64 8.69 -5.53 -3.57
C MET A 64 9.58 -4.37 -4.03
N HIS A 65 9.58 -3.26 -3.29
CA HIS A 65 10.34 -2.05 -3.58
C HIS A 65 11.77 -2.08 -3.01
N SER A 66 12.07 -3.04 -2.12
CA SER A 66 13.39 -3.15 -1.49
C SER A 66 14.40 -3.87 -2.40
N SER A 67 15.66 -3.44 -2.35
CA SER A 67 16.76 -4.22 -2.93
C SER A 67 16.99 -5.50 -2.13
N PHE A 68 17.63 -6.52 -2.75
CA PHE A 68 17.84 -7.83 -2.09
C PHE A 68 18.56 -7.72 -0.73
N GLY A 69 19.51 -6.78 -0.61
CA GLY A 69 20.31 -6.60 0.62
C GLY A 69 19.57 -5.86 1.73
N GLU A 70 18.72 -4.91 1.39
CA GLU A 70 17.96 -4.09 2.35
C GLU A 70 16.71 -4.84 2.83
N GLY A 71 16.04 -5.60 1.95
CA GLY A 71 14.86 -6.37 2.29
C GLY A 71 15.12 -7.41 3.40
N PHE A 72 16.31 -8.02 3.44
CA PHE A 72 16.70 -8.96 4.50
C PHE A 72 16.86 -8.29 5.87
N LYS A 73 17.33 -7.05 5.91
CA LYS A 73 17.55 -6.31 7.18
C LYS A 73 16.27 -5.70 7.74
N THR A 74 15.37 -5.25 6.85
CA THR A 74 14.19 -4.45 7.25
C THR A 74 12.97 -5.32 7.56
N ILE A 75 12.82 -6.48 6.92
CA ILE A 75 11.59 -7.28 6.97
C ILE A 75 11.61 -8.36 8.05
N GLY A 76 12.78 -8.75 8.56
CA GLY A 76 12.93 -9.67 9.70
C GLY A 76 12.26 -11.06 9.58
N SER A 77 11.40 -11.28 8.59
CA SER A 77 10.64 -12.50 8.40
C SER A 77 11.17 -13.32 7.22
N LYS A 78 11.72 -14.50 7.52
CA LYS A 78 12.16 -15.48 6.50
C LYS A 78 11.03 -15.84 5.52
N ALA A 79 9.78 -15.86 5.98
CA ALA A 79 8.62 -16.18 5.16
C ALA A 79 8.37 -15.10 4.08
N VAL A 80 8.50 -13.82 4.41
CA VAL A 80 8.34 -12.72 3.43
C VAL A 80 9.47 -12.74 2.42
N CYS A 81 10.70 -13.03 2.83
CA CYS A 81 11.83 -13.18 1.92
C CYS A 81 11.63 -14.33 0.92
N LEU A 82 11.11 -15.47 1.37
CA LEU A 82 10.80 -16.59 0.48
C LEU A 82 9.71 -16.25 -0.53
N LYS A 83 8.62 -15.60 -0.06
CA LYS A 83 7.55 -15.08 -0.94
C LYS A 83 8.11 -14.13 -2.00
N MET A 84 9.03 -13.23 -1.61
CA MET A 84 9.68 -12.29 -2.51
C MET A 84 10.51 -12.98 -3.60
N LEU A 85 11.28 -14.00 -3.24
CA LEU A 85 12.05 -14.80 -4.22
C LEU A 85 11.12 -15.49 -5.21
N LEU A 86 10.09 -16.18 -4.73
CA LEU A 86 9.09 -16.85 -5.57
C LEU A 86 8.40 -15.85 -6.50
N ALA A 87 7.98 -14.68 -5.98
CA ALA A 87 7.32 -13.66 -6.78
C ALA A 87 8.23 -13.12 -7.90
N LYS A 88 9.51 -12.88 -7.62
CA LYS A 88 10.48 -12.44 -8.65
C LYS A 88 10.72 -13.50 -9.74
N CYS A 89 10.79 -14.77 -9.37
CA CYS A 89 10.89 -15.87 -10.34
C CYS A 89 9.62 -15.96 -11.21
N LEU A 90 8.45 -15.92 -10.57
CA LEU A 90 7.17 -15.96 -11.29
C LEU A 90 6.99 -14.77 -12.22
N TYR A 91 7.41 -13.57 -11.81
CA TYR A 91 7.33 -12.38 -12.65
C TYR A 91 8.13 -12.51 -13.95
N LYS A 92 9.33 -13.11 -13.90
CA LYS A 92 10.15 -13.32 -15.10
C LYS A 92 9.48 -14.24 -16.13
N ILE A 93 8.68 -15.20 -15.65
CA ILE A 93 8.06 -16.23 -16.48
C ILE A 93 6.68 -15.78 -16.98
N SER A 94 5.93 -15.01 -16.16
CA SER A 94 4.52 -14.69 -16.40
C SER A 94 4.26 -13.27 -16.95
N LYS A 95 5.32 -12.52 -17.30
CA LYS A 95 5.18 -11.17 -17.83
C LYS A 95 4.38 -11.18 -19.13
N ASN A 96 3.26 -10.47 -19.18
CA ASN A 96 2.44 -10.28 -20.37
C ASN A 96 2.76 -8.92 -21.01
N PRO A 97 3.17 -8.88 -22.30
CA PRO A 97 3.50 -7.63 -22.98
C PRO A 97 2.29 -6.70 -23.20
N GLN A 98 1.05 -7.21 -23.10
CA GLN A 98 -0.16 -6.40 -23.20
C GLN A 98 -0.48 -5.57 -21.95
N TYR A 99 0.14 -5.88 -20.81
CA TYR A 99 -0.07 -5.19 -19.55
C TYR A 99 1.09 -4.24 -19.27
N ASP A 100 0.78 -3.13 -18.59
CA ASP A 100 1.82 -2.25 -18.08
C ASP A 100 2.67 -2.94 -16.99
N THR A 101 3.74 -2.28 -16.60
CA THR A 101 4.68 -2.84 -15.62
C THR A 101 4.03 -3.02 -14.25
N VAL A 102 3.17 -2.08 -13.82
CA VAL A 102 2.51 -2.12 -12.51
C VAL A 102 1.51 -3.28 -12.47
N GLN A 103 0.71 -3.44 -13.50
CA GLN A 103 -0.27 -4.52 -13.63
C GLN A 103 0.40 -5.90 -13.68
N ASN A 104 1.48 -6.04 -14.43
CA ASN A 104 2.25 -7.28 -14.48
C ASN A 104 2.84 -7.65 -13.09
N LEU A 105 3.40 -6.68 -12.38
CA LEU A 105 3.89 -6.87 -11.03
C LEU A 105 2.75 -7.28 -10.10
N TRP A 106 1.64 -6.56 -10.11
CA TRP A 106 0.49 -6.85 -9.25
C TRP A 106 -0.08 -8.24 -9.49
N ASN A 107 -0.24 -8.68 -10.73
CA ASN A 107 -0.78 -10.00 -11.08
C ASN A 107 0.00 -11.16 -10.44
N VAL A 108 1.29 -10.97 -10.23
CA VAL A 108 2.14 -11.94 -9.52
C VAL A 108 2.04 -11.75 -8.01
N TRP A 109 2.24 -10.52 -7.54
CA TRP A 109 2.39 -10.20 -6.12
C TRP A 109 1.10 -10.33 -5.33
N LYS A 110 -0.07 -10.10 -5.94
CA LYS A 110 -1.36 -10.22 -5.26
C LYS A 110 -1.59 -11.58 -4.59
N ARG A 111 -0.92 -12.64 -5.04
CA ARG A 111 -1.01 -13.98 -4.44
C ARG A 111 -0.34 -14.06 -3.08
N PHE A 112 0.62 -13.19 -2.82
CA PHE A 112 1.42 -13.16 -1.60
C PHE A 112 0.98 -12.06 -0.63
N VAL A 113 0.27 -11.06 -1.12
CA VAL A 113 -0.27 -9.94 -0.32
C VAL A 113 -1.52 -10.43 0.43
N PRO A 114 -1.60 -10.24 1.76
CA PRO A 114 -2.76 -10.66 2.54
C PRO A 114 -4.00 -9.84 2.20
N MET A 115 -5.18 -10.44 2.45
CA MET A 115 -6.44 -9.72 2.44
C MET A 115 -6.50 -8.75 3.62
N GLN A 116 -7.20 -7.62 3.44
CA GLN A 116 -7.51 -6.74 4.55
C GLN A 116 -8.49 -7.42 5.51
N SER A 117 -8.13 -7.50 6.79
CA SER A 117 -8.93 -8.22 7.78
C SER A 117 -10.15 -7.43 8.28
N LYS A 118 -10.08 -6.09 8.25
CA LYS A 118 -11.18 -5.22 8.65
C LYS A 118 -12.13 -4.99 7.48
N LYS A 119 -13.43 -4.87 7.79
CA LYS A 119 -14.46 -4.47 6.83
C LYS A 119 -14.66 -2.97 6.86
N TYR A 120 -14.91 -2.38 5.69
CA TYR A 120 -15.13 -0.96 5.51
C TYR A 120 -16.41 -0.70 4.71
N ASP A 121 -17.07 0.42 5.02
CA ASP A 121 -18.23 0.90 4.27
C ASP A 121 -17.79 1.55 2.95
N LEU A 122 -16.58 2.13 2.94
CA LEU A 122 -15.98 2.79 1.79
C LEU A 122 -14.46 2.55 1.77
N ALA A 123 -13.92 2.23 0.60
CA ALA A 123 -12.49 2.17 0.37
C ALA A 123 -12.08 3.08 -0.79
N ILE A 124 -11.12 3.94 -0.56
CA ILE A 124 -10.65 4.94 -1.52
C ILE A 124 -9.18 4.67 -1.85
N SER A 125 -8.88 4.45 -3.12
CA SER A 125 -7.52 4.54 -3.63
C SER A 125 -7.21 6.00 -3.96
N TYR A 126 -6.26 6.60 -3.26
CA TYR A 126 -6.01 8.05 -3.38
C TYR A 126 -5.10 8.41 -4.57
N VAL A 127 -4.28 7.49 -5.03
CA VAL A 127 -3.36 7.68 -6.17
C VAL A 127 -3.40 6.46 -7.05
N ASP A 128 -3.22 6.65 -8.35
CA ASP A 128 -3.12 5.56 -9.30
C ASP A 128 -1.92 4.64 -9.03
N GLY A 129 -2.03 3.37 -9.41
CA GLY A 129 -0.99 2.37 -9.25
C GLY A 129 -1.36 1.22 -8.31
N PHE A 130 -0.45 0.79 -7.42
CA PHE A 130 -0.68 -0.35 -6.53
C PHE A 130 -1.86 -0.15 -5.57
N SER A 131 -2.15 1.07 -5.15
CA SER A 131 -3.29 1.37 -4.29
C SER A 131 -4.63 0.99 -4.94
N ASN A 132 -4.80 1.21 -6.26
CA ASN A 132 -6.00 0.80 -6.98
C ASN A 132 -6.18 -0.72 -6.94
N TYR A 133 -5.14 -1.44 -7.31
CA TYR A 133 -5.18 -2.91 -7.34
C TYR A 133 -5.36 -3.50 -5.93
N TYR A 134 -4.76 -2.87 -4.91
CA TYR A 134 -4.93 -3.30 -3.53
C TYR A 134 -6.39 -3.15 -3.08
N VAL A 135 -7.01 -1.99 -3.32
CA VAL A 135 -8.41 -1.76 -2.97
C VAL A 135 -9.32 -2.75 -3.69
N MET A 136 -9.12 -2.98 -4.99
CA MET A 136 -9.96 -3.88 -5.77
C MET A 136 -9.83 -5.36 -5.38
N ASP A 137 -8.63 -5.82 -5.05
CA ASP A 137 -8.35 -7.24 -4.86
C ASP A 137 -8.22 -7.66 -3.39
N LYS A 138 -8.05 -6.72 -2.44
CA LYS A 138 -7.68 -7.02 -1.05
C LYS A 138 -8.61 -6.43 0.00
N VAL A 139 -9.49 -5.51 -0.40
CA VAL A 139 -10.49 -4.91 0.50
C VAL A 139 -11.87 -5.47 0.16
N VAL A 140 -12.58 -5.99 1.18
CA VAL A 140 -13.91 -6.60 1.07
C VAL A 140 -14.91 -5.84 1.93
#